data_60d57883f3b1b5326859ee1e84048458
#
_entry.id   60d57883f3b1b5326859ee1e84048458
#
_cell.length_a   1.000
_cell.length_b   1.000
_cell.length_c   1.000
_cell.angle_alpha   90.00
_cell.angle_beta   90.00
_cell.angle_gamma   90.00
#
_symmetry.space_group_name_H-M   'P 1'
#
loop_
_entity.id
_entity.type
_entity.pdbx_description
1 polymer ?
#
loop_
_entity_poly.entity_id
_entity_poly.type
_entity_poly.pdbx_seq_one_letter_code
_entity_poly.pdbx_strand_id
1 'polypeptide(L)'
;MDYLDSRRKSRCAGKIIAAALCITFSQHELGVTHVLVTGGAGYIGSHAALRLLKDSYRVTKVDNLSRGNLGAVKVLQDLFPEPGRLQFIYADLGDAKAVNKIFAENAFDAVMHFAAVAYVGESTMEPLRYYHNITSNTLVVLEAMAAHKVKTLIYSSTCATYGEPVKMPITEQTPQLPINPYGKAKKMAEDIIIDFSKTTDMAVMILRYFNVIGSDPEGRLGEAPQPELREHGRISGACFDAARGIIPGLKQRITIQWIDYKTADGTCVRDYIDVTDLVDAHVKALAHAKPRKVGIYNVGTGKGRSVKEFVEACKKATGVDIKVEYLNRRPGDYAEVFSDPSKIKQELNWKAQYTDLKKSLQIAWKWQKSHLNGYSHS
;
A
#
# COMPACT_ATOMS: atom_id res chain seq x y z
N MET A 1 20.46 16.50 -60.62
CA MET A 1 18.99 16.52 -60.35
C MET A 1 18.57 15.45 -59.40
N ASP A 2 19.50 14.67 -58.81
CA ASP A 2 19.20 13.48 -58.00
C ASP A 2 19.46 13.63 -56.49
N TYR A 3 19.85 14.83 -56.05
CA TYR A 3 20.14 15.03 -54.61
C TYR A 3 18.95 15.55 -53.80
N LEU A 4 17.88 15.97 -54.43
CA LEU A 4 16.66 16.48 -53.77
C LEU A 4 15.60 15.39 -53.55
N ASP A 5 15.71 14.27 -54.26
CA ASP A 5 14.71 13.17 -54.12
C ASP A 5 15.00 12.24 -52.95
N SER A 6 16.28 12.09 -52.53
CA SER A 6 16.66 11.27 -51.40
C SER A 6 16.21 11.87 -50.05
N ARG A 7 16.17 13.22 -49.92
CA ARG A 7 15.72 13.90 -48.72
C ARG A 7 14.19 13.90 -48.53
N ARG A 8 13.44 13.83 -49.64
CA ARG A 8 11.97 13.71 -49.56
C ARG A 8 11.54 12.32 -49.16
N LYS A 9 12.23 11.26 -49.62
CA LYS A 9 11.92 9.87 -49.22
C LYS A 9 12.25 9.60 -47.72
N SER A 10 13.35 10.18 -47.22
CA SER A 10 13.74 10.03 -45.82
C SER A 10 12.79 10.79 -44.84
N ARG A 11 12.26 11.95 -45.27
CA ARG A 11 11.28 12.68 -44.49
C ARG A 11 9.88 12.01 -44.45
N CYS A 12 9.48 11.35 -45.53
CA CYS A 12 8.23 10.58 -45.54
C CYS A 12 8.36 9.29 -44.72
N ALA A 13 9.49 8.58 -44.81
CA ALA A 13 9.72 7.38 -44.03
C ALA A 13 9.76 7.69 -42.50
N GLY A 14 10.43 8.79 -42.09
CA GLY A 14 10.45 9.23 -40.70
C GLY A 14 9.09 9.66 -40.17
N LYS A 15 8.27 10.31 -40.98
CA LYS A 15 6.89 10.67 -40.60
C LYS A 15 5.94 9.47 -40.52
N ILE A 16 6.11 8.48 -41.38
CA ILE A 16 5.32 7.24 -41.37
C ILE A 16 5.72 6.38 -40.16
N ILE A 17 7.01 6.31 -39.81
CA ILE A 17 7.45 5.58 -38.61
C ILE A 17 6.99 6.28 -37.32
N ALA A 18 7.04 7.62 -37.25
CA ALA A 18 6.53 8.39 -36.13
C ALA A 18 4.99 8.28 -36.01
N ALA A 19 4.27 8.29 -37.13
CA ALA A 19 2.82 8.09 -37.13
C ALA A 19 2.43 6.64 -36.79
N ALA A 20 3.19 5.64 -37.26
CA ALA A 20 2.96 4.25 -36.89
C ALA A 20 3.26 3.98 -35.39
N LEU A 21 4.31 4.59 -34.83
CA LEU A 21 4.60 4.55 -33.42
C LEU A 21 3.53 5.30 -32.57
N CYS A 22 3.04 6.45 -33.03
CA CYS A 22 1.88 7.12 -32.38
C CYS A 22 0.59 6.30 -32.49
N ILE A 23 0.35 5.59 -33.59
CA ILE A 23 -0.85 4.78 -33.77
C ILE A 23 -0.79 3.51 -32.91
N THR A 24 0.38 2.92 -32.67
CA THR A 24 0.53 1.76 -31.78
C THR A 24 0.41 2.14 -30.30
N PHE A 25 0.71 3.38 -29.93
CA PHE A 25 0.46 3.88 -28.55
C PHE A 25 -0.95 4.42 -28.34
N SER A 26 -1.71 4.74 -29.36
CA SER A 26 -3.08 5.25 -29.28
C SER A 26 -4.15 4.19 -29.51
N GLN A 27 -3.81 2.96 -29.85
CA GLN A 27 -4.73 1.84 -29.77
C GLN A 27 -4.82 1.41 -28.30
N HIS A 28 -5.57 2.19 -27.49
CA HIS A 28 -6.22 1.64 -26.34
C HIS A 28 -7.04 0.44 -26.83
N GLU A 29 -6.75 -0.76 -26.36
CA GLU A 29 -7.73 -1.84 -26.43
C GLU A 29 -8.97 -1.29 -25.74
N LEU A 30 -9.97 -0.95 -26.53
CA LEU A 30 -11.28 -0.49 -26.08
C LEU A 30 -11.82 -1.54 -25.12
N GLY A 31 -11.80 -1.25 -23.81
CA GLY A 31 -12.36 -2.11 -22.77
C GLY A 31 -11.44 -2.52 -21.63
N VAL A 32 -10.11 -2.27 -21.68
CA VAL A 32 -9.20 -2.59 -20.55
C VAL A 32 -9.10 -1.42 -19.60
N THR A 33 -9.52 -1.61 -18.34
CA THR A 33 -9.42 -0.59 -17.28
C THR A 33 -7.98 -0.27 -16.94
N HIS A 34 -7.63 1.01 -16.99
CA HIS A 34 -6.30 1.52 -16.68
C HIS A 34 -6.29 2.15 -15.28
N VAL A 35 -5.51 1.59 -14.38
CA VAL A 35 -5.41 2.02 -12.99
C VAL A 35 -4.05 2.67 -12.72
N LEU A 36 -4.08 3.88 -12.15
CA LEU A 36 -2.91 4.49 -11.55
C LEU A 36 -2.75 3.98 -10.11
N VAL A 37 -1.62 3.34 -9.82
CA VAL A 37 -1.24 2.89 -8.47
C VAL A 37 -0.14 3.81 -7.95
N THR A 38 -0.48 4.70 -7.03
CA THR A 38 0.50 5.55 -6.34
C THR A 38 1.16 4.76 -5.20
N GLY A 39 2.43 5.03 -4.93
CA GLY A 39 3.19 4.18 -4.00
C GLY A 39 3.39 2.77 -4.55
N GLY A 40 3.44 2.64 -5.87
CA GLY A 40 3.42 1.37 -6.59
C GLY A 40 4.70 0.53 -6.46
N ALA A 41 5.79 1.09 -5.95
CA ALA A 41 7.02 0.36 -5.63
C ALA A 41 7.13 -0.03 -4.15
N GLY A 42 6.17 0.39 -3.32
CA GLY A 42 6.08 0.04 -1.91
C GLY A 42 5.55 -1.38 -1.69
N TYR A 43 5.56 -1.81 -0.43
CA TYR A 43 5.12 -3.15 -0.03
C TYR A 43 3.69 -3.46 -0.50
N ILE A 44 2.71 -2.66 -0.08
CA ILE A 44 1.29 -2.91 -0.42
C ILE A 44 1.03 -2.57 -1.88
N GLY A 45 1.54 -1.44 -2.38
CA GLY A 45 1.32 -1.00 -3.75
C GLY A 45 1.85 -1.97 -4.80
N SER A 46 3.00 -2.62 -4.56
CA SER A 46 3.53 -3.64 -5.48
C SER A 46 2.67 -4.91 -5.51
N HIS A 47 2.16 -5.37 -4.35
CA HIS A 47 1.22 -6.50 -4.30
C HIS A 47 -0.12 -6.17 -4.97
N ALA A 48 -0.61 -4.94 -4.80
CA ALA A 48 -1.82 -4.48 -5.49
C ALA A 48 -1.64 -4.45 -7.01
N ALA A 49 -0.49 -3.94 -7.50
CA ALA A 49 -0.17 -3.94 -8.92
C ALA A 49 -0.08 -5.37 -9.49
N LEU A 50 0.55 -6.30 -8.77
CA LEU A 50 0.58 -7.72 -9.16
C LEU A 50 -0.83 -8.28 -9.33
N ARG A 51 -1.72 -8.05 -8.36
CA ARG A 51 -3.09 -8.55 -8.43
C ARG A 51 -3.87 -7.91 -9.58
N LEU A 52 -3.76 -6.61 -9.78
CA LEU A 52 -4.42 -5.92 -10.89
C LEU A 52 -3.94 -6.46 -12.26
N LEU A 53 -2.64 -6.66 -12.43
CA LEU A 53 -2.08 -7.24 -13.65
C LEU A 53 -2.55 -8.68 -13.89
N LYS A 54 -2.64 -9.49 -12.84
CA LYS A 54 -3.22 -10.86 -12.93
C LYS A 54 -4.69 -10.84 -13.32
N ASP A 55 -5.43 -9.84 -12.88
CA ASP A 55 -6.85 -9.64 -13.21
C ASP A 55 -7.04 -8.87 -14.54
N SER A 56 -6.00 -8.77 -15.36
CA SER A 56 -5.99 -8.17 -16.70
C SER A 56 -6.22 -6.66 -16.75
N TYR A 57 -6.00 -5.95 -15.67
CA TYR A 57 -5.95 -4.49 -15.69
C TYR A 57 -4.65 -3.99 -16.35
N ARG A 58 -4.72 -2.82 -16.93
CA ARG A 58 -3.53 -2.03 -17.28
C ARG A 58 -3.12 -1.20 -16.08
N VAL A 59 -1.85 -1.18 -15.74
CA VAL A 59 -1.34 -0.53 -14.52
C VAL A 59 -0.23 0.46 -14.85
N THR A 60 -0.37 1.69 -14.36
CA THR A 60 0.73 2.64 -14.24
C THR A 60 1.07 2.80 -12.76
N LYS A 61 2.31 2.56 -12.40
CA LYS A 61 2.84 2.73 -11.04
C LYS A 61 3.59 4.04 -10.94
N VAL A 62 3.33 4.82 -9.90
CA VAL A 62 4.09 6.04 -9.57
C VAL A 62 4.68 5.90 -8.18
N ASP A 63 5.98 6.17 -8.06
CA ASP A 63 6.70 6.13 -6.78
C ASP A 63 7.92 7.05 -6.86
N ASN A 64 8.30 7.68 -5.75
CA ASN A 64 9.53 8.45 -5.63
C ASN A 64 10.69 7.63 -5.04
N LEU A 65 10.47 6.35 -4.79
CA LEU A 65 11.43 5.39 -4.22
C LEU A 65 11.99 5.77 -2.84
N SER A 66 11.38 6.73 -2.15
CA SER A 66 11.81 7.08 -0.79
C SER A 66 11.57 5.97 0.23
N ARG A 67 10.57 5.13 -0.02
CA ARG A 67 10.21 3.94 0.78
C ARG A 67 10.01 2.69 -0.08
N GLY A 68 9.83 2.87 -1.38
CA GLY A 68 9.63 1.80 -2.34
C GLY A 68 10.93 1.16 -2.83
N ASN A 69 10.79 0.04 -3.54
CA ASN A 69 11.89 -0.74 -4.09
C ASN A 69 11.80 -0.83 -5.61
N LEU A 70 12.85 -0.42 -6.31
CA LEU A 70 12.94 -0.58 -7.76
C LEU A 70 12.93 -2.06 -8.16
N GLY A 71 13.50 -2.95 -7.34
CA GLY A 71 13.47 -4.39 -7.58
C GLY A 71 12.06 -4.98 -7.63
N ALA A 72 11.12 -4.46 -6.82
CA ALA A 72 9.71 -4.85 -6.92
C ALA A 72 9.08 -4.41 -8.26
N VAL A 73 9.52 -3.29 -8.81
CA VAL A 73 9.10 -2.84 -10.15
C VAL A 73 9.63 -3.79 -11.21
N LYS A 74 10.93 -4.14 -11.17
CA LYS A 74 11.55 -5.07 -12.13
C LYS A 74 10.88 -6.44 -12.13
N VAL A 75 10.61 -7.00 -10.97
CA VAL A 75 9.90 -8.30 -10.86
C VAL A 75 8.59 -8.26 -11.64
N LEU A 76 7.80 -7.20 -11.52
CA LEU A 76 6.53 -7.10 -12.24
C LEU A 76 6.73 -6.84 -13.74
N GLN A 77 7.73 -6.08 -14.13
CA GLN A 77 8.05 -5.87 -15.55
C GLN A 77 8.48 -7.18 -16.23
N ASP A 78 9.24 -8.01 -15.53
CA ASP A 78 9.65 -9.33 -16.05
C ASP A 78 8.47 -10.32 -16.13
N LEU A 79 7.52 -10.23 -15.21
CA LEU A 79 6.32 -11.08 -15.20
C LEU A 79 5.27 -10.65 -16.24
N PHE A 80 5.22 -9.37 -16.58
CA PHE A 80 4.25 -8.78 -17.50
C PHE A 80 4.98 -7.92 -18.55
N PRO A 81 5.75 -8.57 -19.46
CA PRO A 81 6.60 -7.86 -20.42
C PRO A 81 5.83 -7.26 -21.60
N GLU A 82 4.56 -7.58 -21.76
CA GLU A 82 3.77 -7.12 -22.90
C GLU A 82 3.66 -5.59 -22.91
N PRO A 83 3.94 -4.93 -24.05
CA PRO A 83 3.82 -3.48 -24.16
C PRO A 83 2.44 -2.97 -23.75
N GLY A 84 2.40 -1.91 -22.96
CA GLY A 84 1.15 -1.29 -22.53
C GLY A 84 0.46 -1.94 -21.32
N ARG A 85 0.97 -3.05 -20.77
CA ARG A 85 0.41 -3.68 -19.58
C ARG A 85 0.82 -2.97 -18.30
N LEU A 86 2.11 -2.71 -18.15
CA LEU A 86 2.71 -2.09 -16.97
C LEU A 86 3.63 -0.94 -17.36
N GLN A 87 3.43 0.21 -16.74
CA GLN A 87 4.32 1.37 -16.82
C GLN A 87 4.76 1.76 -15.41
N PHE A 88 6.04 2.11 -15.26
CA PHE A 88 6.55 2.73 -14.03
C PHE A 88 7.01 4.15 -14.32
N ILE A 89 6.59 5.10 -13.49
CA ILE A 89 6.98 6.51 -13.56
C ILE A 89 7.59 6.90 -12.22
N TYR A 90 8.85 7.35 -12.24
CA TYR A 90 9.48 7.96 -11.08
C TYR A 90 8.98 9.40 -10.95
N ALA A 91 8.26 9.68 -9.87
CA ALA A 91 7.78 11.03 -9.54
C ALA A 91 7.43 11.16 -8.06
N ASP A 92 7.53 12.38 -7.56
CA ASP A 92 7.05 12.76 -6.22
C ASP A 92 5.65 13.37 -6.33
N LEU A 93 4.71 12.90 -5.51
CA LEU A 93 3.34 13.43 -5.50
C LEU A 93 3.24 14.85 -4.92
N GLY A 94 4.29 15.34 -4.27
CA GLY A 94 4.41 16.74 -3.87
C GLY A 94 4.72 17.69 -5.02
N ASP A 95 5.18 17.17 -6.15
CA ASP A 95 5.38 17.95 -7.39
C ASP A 95 4.09 17.96 -8.23
N ALA A 96 3.27 18.99 -8.04
CA ALA A 96 2.00 19.14 -8.73
C ALA A 96 2.14 19.19 -10.26
N LYS A 97 3.26 19.73 -10.79
CA LYS A 97 3.51 19.77 -12.24
C LYS A 97 3.78 18.39 -12.79
N ALA A 98 4.62 17.60 -12.09
CA ALA A 98 4.90 16.22 -12.46
C ALA A 98 3.63 15.36 -12.42
N VAL A 99 2.81 15.49 -11.37
CA VAL A 99 1.55 14.77 -11.25
C VAL A 99 0.58 15.15 -12.37
N ASN A 100 0.39 16.43 -12.64
CA ASN A 100 -0.46 16.89 -13.73
C ASN A 100 0.00 16.34 -15.10
N LYS A 101 1.31 16.30 -15.36
CA LYS A 101 1.88 15.71 -16.57
C LYS A 101 1.54 14.22 -16.70
N ILE A 102 1.64 13.46 -15.61
CA ILE A 102 1.30 12.03 -15.59
C ILE A 102 -0.15 11.82 -16.02
N PHE A 103 -1.08 12.62 -15.49
CA PHE A 103 -2.50 12.55 -15.85
C PHE A 103 -2.78 13.06 -17.27
N ALA A 104 -2.02 14.04 -17.76
CA ALA A 104 -2.15 14.54 -19.12
C ALA A 104 -1.69 13.53 -20.19
N GLU A 105 -0.68 12.74 -19.88
CA GLU A 105 -0.09 11.75 -20.80
C GLU A 105 -0.75 10.36 -20.74
N ASN A 106 -1.64 10.13 -19.76
CA ASN A 106 -2.27 8.83 -19.53
C ASN A 106 -3.76 8.98 -19.25
N ALA A 107 -4.57 8.21 -19.95
CA ALA A 107 -6.02 8.13 -19.69
C ALA A 107 -6.28 7.09 -18.59
N PHE A 108 -6.36 7.53 -17.34
CA PHE A 108 -6.71 6.66 -16.22
C PHE A 108 -8.23 6.54 -16.05
N ASP A 109 -8.70 5.33 -15.75
CA ASP A 109 -10.08 5.06 -15.35
C ASP A 109 -10.25 5.19 -13.83
N ALA A 110 -9.20 4.86 -13.08
CA ALA A 110 -9.22 4.90 -11.62
C ALA A 110 -7.83 5.19 -11.04
N VAL A 111 -7.83 5.72 -9.82
CA VAL A 111 -6.64 5.86 -8.97
C VAL A 111 -6.78 4.97 -7.75
N MET A 112 -5.77 4.16 -7.49
CA MET A 112 -5.59 3.41 -6.25
C MET A 112 -4.42 4.02 -5.49
N HIS A 113 -4.72 4.76 -4.43
CA HIS A 113 -3.77 5.65 -3.77
C HIS A 113 -3.19 5.03 -2.50
N PHE A 114 -1.98 4.45 -2.61
CA PHE A 114 -1.23 3.87 -1.50
C PHE A 114 -0.07 4.74 -1.00
N ALA A 115 0.40 5.69 -1.80
CA ALA A 115 1.58 6.49 -1.49
C ALA A 115 1.42 7.23 -0.16
N ALA A 116 2.17 6.79 0.84
CA ALA A 116 2.22 7.42 2.15
C ALA A 116 3.42 6.92 2.95
N VAL A 117 4.00 7.78 3.79
CA VAL A 117 4.80 7.36 4.95
C VAL A 117 3.85 6.79 6.01
N ALA A 118 4.20 5.71 6.68
CA ALA A 118 3.21 4.90 7.42
C ALA A 118 3.69 4.39 8.79
N TYR A 119 4.64 5.06 9.43
CA TYR A 119 5.15 4.66 10.73
C TYR A 119 4.65 5.57 11.84
N VAL A 120 3.82 5.02 12.74
CA VAL A 120 3.21 5.77 13.85
C VAL A 120 4.28 6.44 14.73
N GLY A 121 5.33 5.71 15.12
CA GLY A 121 6.41 6.24 15.95
C GLY A 121 7.16 7.40 15.28
N GLU A 122 7.52 7.24 14.01
CA GLU A 122 8.19 8.31 13.23
C GLU A 122 7.29 9.55 13.11
N SER A 123 5.97 9.37 12.98
CA SER A 123 5.04 10.50 12.86
C SER A 123 5.06 11.45 14.06
N THR A 124 5.34 10.93 15.25
CA THR A 124 5.42 11.74 16.47
C THR A 124 6.72 12.58 16.52
N MET A 125 7.77 12.12 15.86
CA MET A 125 9.06 12.81 15.77
C MET A 125 9.10 13.78 14.58
N GLU A 126 8.48 13.43 13.46
CA GLU A 126 8.49 14.20 12.21
C GLU A 126 7.07 14.54 11.74
N PRO A 127 6.23 15.23 12.53
CA PRO A 127 4.80 15.41 12.20
C PRO A 127 4.57 16.17 10.90
N LEU A 128 5.33 17.20 10.60
CA LEU A 128 5.16 18.02 9.39
C LEU A 128 5.38 17.19 8.12
N ARG A 129 6.33 16.26 8.12
CA ARG A 129 6.57 15.33 7.03
C ARG A 129 5.33 14.48 6.73
N TYR A 130 4.63 14.02 7.76
CA TYR A 130 3.42 13.21 7.64
C TYR A 130 2.25 14.01 7.07
N TYR A 131 2.04 15.25 7.52
CA TYR A 131 0.99 16.11 6.96
C TYR A 131 1.27 16.48 5.50
N HIS A 132 2.51 16.79 5.13
CA HIS A 132 2.88 17.06 3.73
C HIS A 132 2.71 15.82 2.87
N ASN A 133 3.28 14.71 3.27
CA ASN A 133 3.29 13.48 2.48
C ASN A 133 1.89 12.87 2.31
N ILE A 134 1.04 12.90 3.33
CA ILE A 134 -0.28 12.27 3.32
C ILE A 134 -1.35 13.28 2.92
N THR A 135 -1.52 14.34 3.70
CA THR A 135 -2.65 15.27 3.51
C THR A 135 -2.45 16.15 2.29
N SER A 136 -1.31 16.84 2.18
CA SER A 136 -1.04 17.74 1.05
C SER A 136 -0.91 16.98 -0.27
N ASN A 137 -0.27 15.81 -0.29
CA ASN A 137 -0.15 15.01 -1.50
C ASN A 137 -1.49 14.44 -1.96
N THR A 138 -2.42 14.17 -1.05
CA THR A 138 -3.79 13.80 -1.41
C THR A 138 -4.51 14.93 -2.15
N LEU A 139 -4.31 16.19 -1.74
CA LEU A 139 -4.84 17.34 -2.47
C LEU A 139 -4.32 17.40 -3.91
N VAL A 140 -3.02 17.22 -4.10
CA VAL A 140 -2.40 17.22 -5.44
C VAL A 140 -3.01 16.14 -6.33
N VAL A 141 -3.21 14.93 -5.81
CA VAL A 141 -3.83 13.83 -6.56
C VAL A 141 -5.29 14.16 -6.92
N LEU A 142 -6.07 14.69 -5.99
CA LEU A 142 -7.47 15.06 -6.23
C LEU A 142 -7.59 16.18 -7.26
N GLU A 143 -6.74 17.20 -7.19
CA GLU A 143 -6.71 18.30 -8.17
C GLU A 143 -6.39 17.78 -9.58
N ALA A 144 -5.43 16.87 -9.72
CA ALA A 144 -5.11 16.22 -11.00
C ALA A 144 -6.27 15.36 -11.51
N MET A 145 -6.90 14.58 -10.62
CA MET A 145 -8.10 13.79 -10.98
C MET A 145 -9.24 14.68 -11.48
N ALA A 146 -9.48 15.80 -10.83
CA ALA A 146 -10.49 16.77 -11.24
C ALA A 146 -10.19 17.37 -12.61
N ALA A 147 -8.95 17.85 -12.82
CA ALA A 147 -8.51 18.47 -14.06
C ALA A 147 -8.59 17.52 -15.27
N HIS A 148 -8.36 16.22 -15.07
CA HIS A 148 -8.33 15.21 -16.11
C HIS A 148 -9.55 14.27 -16.10
N LYS A 149 -10.59 14.61 -15.35
CA LYS A 149 -11.89 13.90 -15.30
C LYS A 149 -11.76 12.41 -14.91
N VAL A 150 -10.81 12.09 -14.07
CA VAL A 150 -10.68 10.76 -13.45
C VAL A 150 -11.59 10.72 -12.22
N LYS A 151 -12.57 9.82 -12.20
CA LYS A 151 -13.70 9.90 -11.27
C LYS A 151 -13.76 8.78 -10.25
N THR A 152 -12.85 7.81 -10.30
CA THR A 152 -12.83 6.68 -9.37
C THR A 152 -11.57 6.70 -8.53
N LEU A 153 -11.74 6.77 -7.21
CA LEU A 153 -10.67 6.76 -6.23
C LEU A 153 -10.86 5.63 -5.22
N ILE A 154 -9.86 4.78 -5.11
CA ILE A 154 -9.72 3.80 -4.02
C ILE A 154 -8.63 4.33 -3.11
N TYR A 155 -9.01 4.78 -1.92
CA TYR A 155 -8.11 5.40 -0.96
C TYR A 155 -7.69 4.40 0.13
N SER A 156 -6.40 4.21 0.27
CA SER A 156 -5.78 3.39 1.30
C SER A 156 -5.65 4.17 2.60
N SER A 157 -6.62 3.99 3.49
CA SER A 157 -6.66 4.62 4.82
C SER A 157 -6.20 3.65 5.90
N THR A 158 -6.48 3.94 7.16
CA THR A 158 -5.92 3.22 8.30
C THR A 158 -6.86 3.19 9.49
N CYS A 159 -6.78 2.14 10.30
CA CYS A 159 -7.43 2.09 11.62
C CYS A 159 -6.89 3.14 12.60
N ALA A 160 -5.70 3.69 12.36
CA ALA A 160 -5.14 4.76 13.19
C ALA A 160 -6.00 6.03 13.25
N THR A 161 -6.92 6.19 12.30
CA THR A 161 -7.90 7.30 12.34
C THR A 161 -8.87 7.21 13.51
N TYR A 162 -9.10 6.03 14.05
CA TYR A 162 -10.01 5.83 15.20
C TYR A 162 -9.40 6.21 16.55
N GLY A 163 -8.08 6.26 16.64
CA GLY A 163 -7.39 6.48 17.90
C GLY A 163 -7.46 5.27 18.83
N GLU A 164 -7.87 5.49 20.07
CA GLU A 164 -8.04 4.46 21.10
C GLU A 164 -9.52 4.34 21.49
N PRO A 165 -10.33 3.57 20.73
CA PRO A 165 -11.75 3.43 20.99
C PRO A 165 -12.03 2.69 22.30
N VAL A 166 -13.13 3.07 22.96
CA VAL A 166 -13.58 2.44 24.22
C VAL A 166 -14.16 1.05 24.00
N LYS A 167 -14.74 0.82 22.82
CA LYS A 167 -15.41 -0.45 22.49
C LYS A 167 -14.69 -1.19 21.38
N MET A 168 -14.57 -2.49 21.54
CA MET A 168 -14.13 -3.45 20.53
C MET A 168 -15.26 -4.42 20.19
N PRO A 169 -15.35 -4.94 18.95
CA PRO A 169 -14.52 -4.56 17.80
C PRO A 169 -14.85 -3.18 17.24
N ILE A 170 -13.90 -2.60 16.48
CA ILE A 170 -14.07 -1.30 15.80
C ILE A 170 -14.99 -1.46 14.60
N THR A 171 -16.03 -0.65 14.52
CA THR A 171 -16.91 -0.53 13.35
C THR A 171 -16.65 0.78 12.60
N GLU A 172 -17.25 0.95 11.43
CA GLU A 172 -17.14 2.19 10.65
C GLU A 172 -17.89 3.37 11.30
N GLN A 173 -18.80 3.11 12.26
CA GLN A 173 -19.46 4.12 13.10
C GLN A 173 -18.65 4.51 14.33
N THR A 174 -17.59 3.80 14.66
CA THR A 174 -16.69 4.18 15.75
C THR A 174 -16.16 5.59 15.51
N PRO A 175 -16.21 6.51 16.49
CA PRO A 175 -15.70 7.86 16.31
C PRO A 175 -14.22 7.87 15.92
N GLN A 176 -13.88 8.73 14.96
CA GLN A 176 -12.50 8.95 14.55
C GLN A 176 -11.85 10.03 15.42
N LEU A 177 -11.05 9.61 16.38
CA LEU A 177 -10.32 10.45 17.32
C LEU A 177 -8.82 10.09 17.30
N PRO A 178 -8.10 10.39 16.21
CA PRO A 178 -6.70 9.98 16.06
C PRO A 178 -5.80 10.64 17.10
N ILE A 179 -4.85 9.86 17.65
CA ILE A 179 -3.97 10.28 18.75
C ILE A 179 -2.51 10.52 18.30
N ASN A 180 -2.20 10.32 17.04
CA ASN A 180 -0.87 10.56 16.48
C ASN A 180 -0.96 11.28 15.13
N PRO A 181 0.13 11.94 14.68
CA PRO A 181 0.14 12.69 13.42
C PRO A 181 -0.19 11.84 12.18
N TYR A 182 0.23 10.57 12.16
CA TYR A 182 -0.12 9.65 11.07
C TYR A 182 -1.64 9.47 10.94
N GLY A 183 -2.30 9.10 12.03
CA GLY A 183 -3.76 8.94 12.06
C GLY A 183 -4.49 10.25 11.75
N LYS A 184 -4.01 11.37 12.28
CA LYS A 184 -4.57 12.70 11.99
C LYS A 184 -4.46 13.08 10.53
N ALA A 185 -3.28 12.89 9.91
CA ALA A 185 -3.05 13.20 8.51
C ALA A 185 -3.94 12.35 7.59
N LYS A 186 -4.10 11.06 7.89
CA LYS A 186 -5.01 10.17 7.16
C LYS A 186 -6.48 10.58 7.32
N LYS A 187 -6.90 10.93 8.54
CA LYS A 187 -8.26 11.43 8.75
C LYS A 187 -8.53 12.72 8.00
N MET A 188 -7.62 13.67 8.04
CA MET A 188 -7.73 14.91 7.26
C MET A 188 -7.86 14.62 5.76
N ALA A 189 -7.09 13.68 5.24
CA ALA A 189 -7.20 13.25 3.85
C ALA A 189 -8.57 12.65 3.54
N GLU A 190 -9.12 11.80 4.43
CA GLU A 190 -10.49 11.29 4.28
C GLU A 190 -11.52 12.41 4.25
N ASP A 191 -11.44 13.39 5.16
CA ASP A 191 -12.37 14.53 5.21
C ASP A 191 -12.34 15.33 3.91
N ILE A 192 -11.15 15.62 3.38
CA ILE A 192 -10.96 16.30 2.09
C ILE A 192 -11.60 15.52 0.94
N ILE A 193 -11.33 14.21 0.86
CA ILE A 193 -11.89 13.34 -0.17
C ILE A 193 -13.43 13.33 -0.10
N ILE A 194 -13.99 13.20 1.10
CA ILE A 194 -15.43 13.16 1.32
C ILE A 194 -16.07 14.50 0.93
N ASP A 195 -15.49 15.62 1.34
CA ASP A 195 -16.01 16.94 0.99
C ASP A 195 -15.94 17.19 -0.52
N PHE A 196 -14.84 16.85 -1.16
CA PHE A 196 -14.71 16.95 -2.61
C PHE A 196 -15.72 16.05 -3.36
N SER A 197 -15.95 14.83 -2.87
CA SER A 197 -16.92 13.91 -3.47
C SER A 197 -18.37 14.43 -3.47
N LYS A 198 -18.75 15.28 -2.50
CA LYS A 198 -20.08 15.88 -2.43
C LYS A 198 -20.35 16.89 -3.56
N THR A 199 -19.30 17.47 -4.13
CA THR A 199 -19.39 18.49 -5.20
C THR A 199 -19.18 17.88 -6.59
N THR A 200 -18.98 16.58 -6.70
CA THR A 200 -18.63 15.87 -7.93
C THR A 200 -19.45 14.59 -8.09
N ASP A 201 -19.28 13.92 -9.21
CA ASP A 201 -19.83 12.59 -9.45
C ASP A 201 -18.84 11.44 -9.20
N MET A 202 -17.84 11.68 -8.38
CA MET A 202 -16.82 10.68 -8.05
C MET A 202 -17.40 9.41 -7.42
N ALA A 203 -16.78 8.28 -7.75
CA ALA A 203 -16.90 7.02 -7.05
C ALA A 203 -15.72 6.89 -6.09
N VAL A 204 -15.97 6.84 -4.80
CA VAL A 204 -14.92 6.79 -3.78
C VAL A 204 -15.09 5.57 -2.90
N MET A 205 -14.01 4.84 -2.68
CA MET A 205 -13.90 3.78 -1.69
C MET A 205 -12.74 4.08 -0.74
N ILE A 206 -13.02 4.14 0.55
CA ILE A 206 -12.05 4.38 1.62
C ILE A 206 -11.90 3.09 2.41
N LEU A 207 -10.71 2.51 2.40
CA LEU A 207 -10.42 1.26 3.11
C LEU A 207 -9.53 1.56 4.32
N ARG A 208 -10.08 1.37 5.51
CA ARG A 208 -9.39 1.52 6.80
C ARG A 208 -8.88 0.15 7.24
N TYR A 209 -7.65 -0.17 6.89
CA TYR A 209 -7.08 -1.47 7.24
C TYR A 209 -6.22 -1.42 8.50
N PHE A 210 -5.98 -2.61 9.02
CA PHE A 210 -5.27 -2.85 10.27
C PHE A 210 -3.81 -3.24 9.99
N ASN A 211 -3.17 -4.00 10.84
CA ASN A 211 -1.74 -4.30 10.70
C ASN A 211 -1.47 -5.30 9.56
N VAL A 212 -0.72 -4.89 8.56
CA VAL A 212 -0.44 -5.71 7.38
C VAL A 212 0.75 -6.63 7.62
N ILE A 213 0.59 -7.90 7.24
CA ILE A 213 1.63 -8.94 7.31
C ILE A 213 1.63 -9.75 6.01
N GLY A 214 2.60 -10.64 5.87
CA GLY A 214 2.60 -11.61 4.80
C GLY A 214 3.40 -11.20 3.57
N SER A 215 3.41 -12.09 2.60
CA SER A 215 4.05 -11.94 1.30
C SER A 215 3.23 -12.66 0.24
N ASP A 216 3.56 -12.42 -1.02
CA ASP A 216 2.98 -13.18 -2.11
C ASP A 216 3.18 -14.70 -1.92
N PRO A 217 2.12 -15.51 -1.97
CA PRO A 217 2.23 -16.96 -1.74
C PRO A 217 3.13 -17.68 -2.74
N GLU A 218 3.28 -17.16 -3.96
CA GLU A 218 4.18 -17.70 -4.98
C GLU A 218 5.62 -17.17 -4.87
N GLY A 219 5.90 -16.32 -3.87
CA GLY A 219 7.26 -15.86 -3.55
C GLY A 219 7.83 -14.79 -4.47
N ARG A 220 7.00 -14.10 -5.27
CA ARG A 220 7.44 -13.06 -6.21
C ARG A 220 7.74 -11.74 -5.51
N LEU A 221 6.94 -11.37 -4.53
CA LEU A 221 7.00 -10.12 -3.79
C LEU A 221 6.98 -10.35 -2.28
N GLY A 222 7.63 -9.46 -1.54
CA GLY A 222 7.63 -9.43 -0.09
C GLY A 222 7.92 -8.03 0.44
N GLU A 223 7.98 -7.89 1.75
CA GLU A 223 8.35 -6.65 2.40
C GLU A 223 9.87 -6.53 2.52
N ALA A 224 10.43 -5.45 1.97
CA ALA A 224 11.86 -5.16 2.02
C ALA A 224 12.09 -3.68 2.35
N PRO A 225 11.96 -3.27 3.62
CA PRO A 225 12.24 -1.90 4.03
C PRO A 225 13.73 -1.59 3.84
N GLN A 226 14.02 -0.33 3.51
CA GLN A 226 15.38 0.17 3.48
C GLN A 226 16.04 -0.01 4.86
N PRO A 227 17.36 -0.27 4.95
CA PRO A 227 18.04 -0.58 6.21
C PRO A 227 17.78 0.44 7.32
N GLU A 228 17.82 1.74 7.01
CA GLU A 228 17.59 2.85 7.93
C GLU A 228 16.17 2.94 8.48
N LEU A 229 15.22 2.26 7.83
CA LEU A 229 13.81 2.26 8.23
C LEU A 229 13.41 1.06 9.07
N ARG A 230 14.30 0.08 9.24
CA ARG A 230 13.98 -1.20 9.90
C ARG A 230 13.59 -1.02 11.37
N GLU A 231 14.20 -0.06 12.08
CA GLU A 231 13.87 0.22 13.49
C GLU A 231 12.44 0.75 13.69
N HIS A 232 11.86 1.38 12.66
CA HIS A 232 10.49 1.88 12.66
C HIS A 232 9.50 0.91 12.01
N GLY A 233 9.99 -0.22 11.53
CA GLY A 233 9.25 -1.19 10.71
C GLY A 233 8.17 -1.94 11.46
N ARG A 234 7.52 -2.83 10.72
CA ARG A 234 6.48 -3.72 11.26
C ARG A 234 7.08 -4.76 12.20
N ILE A 235 6.28 -5.23 13.15
CA ILE A 235 6.68 -6.28 14.10
C ILE A 235 7.13 -7.57 13.39
N SER A 236 6.53 -7.94 12.27
CA SER A 236 6.96 -9.09 11.47
C SER A 236 8.40 -8.95 10.98
N GLY A 237 8.75 -7.77 10.44
CA GLY A 237 10.12 -7.46 10.02
C GLY A 237 11.11 -7.54 11.17
N ALA A 238 10.78 -6.95 12.32
CA ALA A 238 11.61 -7.01 13.53
C ALA A 238 11.83 -8.45 14.01
N CYS A 239 10.79 -9.29 14.00
CA CYS A 239 10.91 -10.72 14.34
C CYS A 239 11.81 -11.47 13.35
N PHE A 240 11.68 -11.21 12.06
CA PHE A 240 12.50 -11.86 11.03
C PHE A 240 13.97 -11.42 11.09
N ASP A 241 14.23 -10.14 11.32
CA ASP A 241 15.58 -9.62 11.51
C ASP A 241 16.24 -10.23 12.75
N ALA A 242 15.50 -10.35 13.85
CA ALA A 242 15.96 -11.05 15.04
C ALA A 242 16.25 -12.53 14.77
N ALA A 243 15.37 -13.22 14.07
CA ALA A 243 15.55 -14.64 13.70
C ALA A 243 16.77 -14.85 12.80
N ARG A 244 17.09 -13.86 11.95
CA ARG A 244 18.29 -13.88 11.09
C ARG A 244 19.57 -13.44 11.81
N GLY A 245 19.47 -12.88 13.01
CA GLY A 245 20.61 -12.34 13.76
C GLY A 245 21.22 -11.07 13.15
N ILE A 246 20.43 -10.29 12.40
CA ILE A 246 20.88 -9.07 11.69
C ILE A 246 21.00 -7.87 12.63
N ILE A 247 20.27 -7.84 13.74
CA ILE A 247 20.26 -6.72 14.66
C ILE A 247 21.61 -6.60 15.35
N PRO A 248 22.39 -5.52 15.14
CA PRO A 248 23.69 -5.36 15.77
C PRO A 248 23.60 -5.42 17.30
N GLY A 249 24.42 -6.26 17.93
CA GLY A 249 24.46 -6.43 19.38
C GLY A 249 23.34 -7.27 20.00
N LEU A 250 22.31 -7.66 19.22
CA LEU A 250 21.12 -8.38 19.68
C LEU A 250 20.86 -9.64 18.87
N LYS A 251 21.84 -10.53 18.76
CA LYS A 251 21.65 -11.81 18.04
C LYS A 251 20.40 -12.54 18.56
N GLN A 252 19.46 -12.82 17.64
CA GLN A 252 18.20 -13.53 17.91
C GLN A 252 17.33 -12.89 19.00
N ARG A 253 17.41 -11.57 19.19
CA ARG A 253 16.65 -10.85 20.21
C ARG A 253 15.77 -9.78 19.55
N ILE A 254 14.53 -9.68 20.00
CA ILE A 254 13.60 -8.59 19.66
C ILE A 254 13.29 -7.80 20.91
N THR A 255 13.23 -6.49 20.77
CA THR A 255 12.75 -5.59 21.82
C THR A 255 11.28 -5.29 21.62
N ILE A 256 10.43 -5.67 22.56
CA ILE A 256 9.02 -5.34 22.57
C ILE A 256 8.76 -4.21 23.58
N GLN A 257 8.47 -3.03 23.07
CA GLN A 257 8.19 -1.84 23.89
C GLN A 257 6.71 -1.78 24.26
N TRP A 258 6.10 -2.84 24.77
CA TRP A 258 4.63 -2.80 24.89
C TRP A 258 4.12 -3.75 25.96
N ILE A 259 4.70 -3.63 27.12
CA ILE A 259 4.13 -4.21 28.33
C ILE A 259 3.43 -3.12 29.14
N ASP A 260 2.54 -3.51 30.03
CA ASP A 260 1.80 -2.62 30.91
C ASP A 260 0.51 -2.05 30.29
N TYR A 261 -0.05 -2.76 29.31
CA TYR A 261 -1.41 -2.50 28.84
C TYR A 261 -2.45 -3.30 29.66
N LYS A 262 -3.65 -2.73 29.78
CA LYS A 262 -4.81 -3.43 30.37
C LYS A 262 -5.38 -4.46 29.39
N THR A 263 -4.60 -5.47 29.07
CA THR A 263 -4.94 -6.60 28.20
C THR A 263 -4.65 -7.90 28.92
N ALA A 264 -5.11 -9.03 28.37
CA ALA A 264 -5.01 -10.33 29.03
C ALA A 264 -3.56 -10.75 29.39
N ASP A 265 -2.57 -10.38 28.57
CA ASP A 265 -1.17 -10.74 28.77
C ASP A 265 -0.23 -9.53 28.98
N GLY A 266 -0.81 -8.35 29.12
CA GLY A 266 -0.07 -7.09 29.33
C GLY A 266 0.52 -6.50 28.06
N THR A 267 0.42 -7.16 26.89
CA THR A 267 0.88 -6.63 25.61
C THR A 267 -0.29 -6.12 24.77
N CYS A 268 -0.01 -5.22 23.83
CA CYS A 268 -1.07 -4.65 23.01
C CYS A 268 -1.66 -5.68 22.03
N VAL A 269 -2.92 -5.48 21.68
CA VAL A 269 -3.71 -6.37 20.81
C VAL A 269 -3.93 -5.68 19.47
N ARG A 270 -3.70 -6.41 18.37
CA ARG A 270 -3.85 -5.92 16.99
C ARG A 270 -4.60 -6.94 16.13
N ASP A 271 -5.17 -6.46 15.05
CA ASP A 271 -5.71 -7.27 13.97
C ASP A 271 -4.67 -7.32 12.83
N TYR A 272 -4.21 -8.51 12.52
CA TYR A 272 -3.18 -8.73 11.50
C TYR A 272 -3.82 -9.26 10.23
N ILE A 273 -3.80 -8.43 9.19
CA ILE A 273 -4.35 -8.74 7.87
C ILE A 273 -3.24 -9.14 6.89
N ASP A 274 -3.40 -10.26 6.21
CA ASP A 274 -2.47 -10.68 5.16
C ASP A 274 -2.55 -9.73 3.96
N VAL A 275 -1.40 -9.37 3.40
CA VAL A 275 -1.31 -8.45 2.25
C VAL A 275 -2.08 -8.96 1.03
N THR A 276 -2.17 -10.27 0.84
CA THR A 276 -2.94 -10.88 -0.25
C THR A 276 -4.43 -10.62 -0.08
N ASP A 277 -4.95 -10.76 1.13
CA ASP A 277 -6.34 -10.42 1.46
C ASP A 277 -6.60 -8.91 1.36
N LEU A 278 -5.64 -8.10 1.80
CA LEU A 278 -5.77 -6.64 1.74
C LEU A 278 -5.90 -6.14 0.30
N VAL A 279 -5.06 -6.63 -0.61
CA VAL A 279 -5.15 -6.20 -2.02
C VAL A 279 -6.38 -6.77 -2.72
N ASP A 280 -6.85 -7.96 -2.32
CA ASP A 280 -8.15 -8.48 -2.76
C ASP A 280 -9.31 -7.54 -2.37
N ALA A 281 -9.28 -7.00 -1.15
CA ALA A 281 -10.26 -6.00 -0.71
C ALA A 281 -10.24 -4.73 -1.58
N HIS A 282 -9.05 -4.24 -1.94
CA HIS A 282 -8.90 -3.06 -2.81
C HIS A 282 -9.43 -3.32 -4.23
N VAL A 283 -9.16 -4.48 -4.80
CA VAL A 283 -9.66 -4.84 -6.14
C VAL A 283 -11.17 -5.03 -6.13
N LYS A 284 -11.73 -5.65 -5.09
CA LYS A 284 -13.19 -5.74 -4.92
C LYS A 284 -13.84 -4.38 -4.73
N ALA A 285 -13.22 -3.47 -3.99
CA ALA A 285 -13.68 -2.10 -3.86
C ALA A 285 -13.70 -1.38 -5.22
N LEU A 286 -12.67 -1.55 -6.03
CA LEU A 286 -12.63 -1.01 -7.39
C LEU A 286 -13.80 -1.52 -8.24
N ALA A 287 -14.08 -2.82 -8.21
CA ALA A 287 -15.17 -3.44 -8.96
C ALA A 287 -16.57 -2.98 -8.49
N HIS A 288 -16.72 -2.55 -7.24
CA HIS A 288 -17.99 -2.13 -6.65
C HIS A 288 -18.14 -0.60 -6.56
N ALA A 289 -17.13 0.17 -6.94
CA ALA A 289 -17.19 1.62 -6.92
C ALA A 289 -18.27 2.14 -7.86
N LYS A 290 -19.10 3.05 -7.37
CA LYS A 290 -20.26 3.61 -8.11
C LYS A 290 -20.22 5.14 -8.09
N PRO A 291 -20.54 5.81 -9.22
CA PRO A 291 -20.63 7.26 -9.29
C PRO A 291 -21.50 7.84 -8.18
N ARG A 292 -21.04 8.95 -7.61
CA ARG A 292 -21.74 9.68 -6.53
C ARG A 292 -21.90 8.88 -5.23
N LYS A 293 -21.10 7.83 -5.03
CA LYS A 293 -21.12 7.03 -3.81
C LYS A 293 -19.77 7.04 -3.13
N VAL A 294 -19.80 7.12 -1.80
CA VAL A 294 -18.64 6.94 -0.93
C VAL A 294 -18.88 5.68 -0.11
N GLY A 295 -18.04 4.68 -0.32
CA GLY A 295 -17.98 3.48 0.52
C GLY A 295 -16.82 3.61 1.52
N ILE A 296 -17.06 3.31 2.78
CA ILE A 296 -16.05 3.29 3.84
C ILE A 296 -16.10 1.93 4.51
N TYR A 297 -14.94 1.25 4.57
CA TYR A 297 -14.87 -0.11 5.07
C TYR A 297 -13.65 -0.36 5.95
N ASN A 298 -13.86 -1.02 7.07
CA ASN A 298 -12.78 -1.65 7.82
C ASN A 298 -12.32 -2.91 7.12
N VAL A 299 -11.00 -3.08 7.01
CA VAL A 299 -10.38 -4.26 6.39
C VAL A 299 -9.46 -4.93 7.40
N GLY A 300 -9.92 -6.02 7.95
CA GLY A 300 -9.21 -6.84 8.92
C GLY A 300 -9.80 -8.24 8.99
N THR A 301 -9.30 -9.05 9.91
CA THR A 301 -9.74 -10.42 10.11
C THR A 301 -10.92 -10.51 11.11
N GLY A 302 -11.12 -9.48 11.91
CA GLY A 302 -12.05 -9.50 13.04
C GLY A 302 -11.50 -10.21 14.29
N LYS A 303 -10.20 -10.58 14.29
CA LYS A 303 -9.56 -11.27 15.42
C LYS A 303 -8.41 -10.43 15.97
N GLY A 304 -8.53 -10.05 17.23
CA GLY A 304 -7.44 -9.45 17.99
C GLY A 304 -6.41 -10.50 18.38
N ARG A 305 -5.13 -10.20 18.17
CA ARG A 305 -3.99 -11.00 18.62
C ARG A 305 -3.03 -10.13 19.41
N SER A 306 -2.59 -10.61 20.56
CA SER A 306 -1.59 -9.89 21.34
C SER A 306 -0.21 -9.96 20.68
N VAL A 307 0.66 -9.02 21.06
CA VAL A 307 2.06 -9.05 20.58
C VAL A 307 2.78 -10.31 21.02
N LYS A 308 2.51 -10.83 22.22
CA LYS A 308 3.06 -12.13 22.67
C LYS A 308 2.62 -13.28 21.77
N GLU A 309 1.32 -13.37 21.46
CA GLU A 309 0.80 -14.38 20.51
C GLU A 309 1.48 -14.26 19.14
N PHE A 310 1.68 -13.04 18.67
CA PHE A 310 2.35 -12.79 17.40
C PHE A 310 3.81 -13.28 17.40
N VAL A 311 4.58 -12.96 18.43
CA VAL A 311 5.97 -13.39 18.56
C VAL A 311 6.07 -14.91 18.67
N GLU A 312 5.19 -15.57 19.42
CA GLU A 312 5.15 -17.02 19.47
C GLU A 312 4.82 -17.66 18.11
N ALA A 313 3.92 -17.03 17.34
CA ALA A 313 3.67 -17.47 15.96
C ALA A 313 4.91 -17.29 15.07
N CYS A 314 5.67 -16.20 15.23
CA CYS A 314 6.94 -15.99 14.52
C CYS A 314 7.99 -17.04 14.89
N LYS A 315 8.15 -17.38 16.17
CA LYS A 315 9.05 -18.47 16.61
C LYS A 315 8.69 -19.79 15.94
N LYS A 316 7.39 -20.13 15.93
CA LYS A 316 6.91 -21.35 15.26
C LYS A 316 7.10 -21.31 13.73
N ALA A 317 6.90 -20.16 13.12
CA ALA A 317 7.05 -20.01 11.66
C ALA A 317 8.51 -20.06 11.21
N THR A 318 9.43 -19.49 11.99
CA THR A 318 10.86 -19.42 11.68
C THR A 318 11.64 -20.63 12.16
N GLY A 319 11.16 -21.34 13.17
CA GLY A 319 11.90 -22.40 13.87
C GLY A 319 13.03 -21.85 14.77
N VAL A 320 13.04 -20.55 15.05
CA VAL A 320 14.08 -19.87 15.86
C VAL A 320 13.50 -19.44 17.19
N ASP A 321 14.20 -19.73 18.30
CA ASP A 321 13.85 -19.20 19.62
C ASP A 321 14.28 -17.74 19.76
N ILE A 322 13.42 -16.85 19.25
CA ILE A 322 13.63 -15.41 19.30
C ILE A 322 13.58 -14.95 20.76
N LYS A 323 14.65 -14.37 21.27
CA LYS A 323 14.69 -13.79 22.60
C LYS A 323 13.89 -12.49 22.62
N VAL A 324 13.06 -12.28 23.65
CA VAL A 324 12.20 -11.11 23.78
C VAL A 324 12.66 -10.27 24.96
N GLU A 325 12.87 -8.99 24.69
CA GLU A 325 13.09 -7.97 25.71
C GLU A 325 11.88 -7.04 25.79
N TYR A 326 11.32 -6.90 26.94
CA TYR A 326 10.11 -6.09 27.16
C TYR A 326 10.49 -4.71 27.68
N LEU A 327 10.03 -3.67 27.00
CA LEU A 327 10.22 -2.27 27.41
C LEU A 327 8.87 -1.58 27.68
N ASN A 328 8.95 -0.39 28.27
CA ASN A 328 7.79 0.45 28.55
C ASN A 328 7.06 0.91 27.27
N ARG A 329 5.81 1.38 27.41
CA ARG A 329 4.97 1.90 26.34
C ARG A 329 5.65 2.96 25.48
N ARG A 330 5.30 2.98 24.20
CA ARG A 330 5.55 4.14 23.32
C ARG A 330 4.42 5.15 23.49
N PRO A 331 4.74 6.47 23.53
CA PRO A 331 3.72 7.50 23.40
C PRO A 331 2.93 7.35 22.09
N GLY A 332 1.62 7.53 22.13
CA GLY A 332 0.75 7.48 20.95
C GLY A 332 0.39 6.08 20.45
N ASP A 333 0.67 5.04 21.22
CA ASP A 333 0.29 3.66 20.90
C ASP A 333 -1.01 3.24 21.60
N TYR A 334 -1.67 2.19 21.10
CA TYR A 334 -3.01 1.73 21.50
C TYR A 334 -2.94 0.44 22.28
N ALA A 335 -3.83 0.27 23.29
CA ALA A 335 -3.92 -0.99 24.04
C ALA A 335 -4.52 -2.11 23.19
N GLU A 336 -5.65 -1.86 22.56
CA GLU A 336 -6.40 -2.88 21.83
C GLU A 336 -7.06 -2.26 20.59
N VAL A 337 -6.78 -2.82 19.42
CA VAL A 337 -7.32 -2.36 18.15
C VAL A 337 -7.54 -3.55 17.22
N PHE A 338 -8.82 -3.93 17.00
CA PHE A 338 -9.19 -4.93 16.01
C PHE A 338 -10.54 -4.62 15.37
N SER A 339 -10.75 -5.12 14.17
CA SER A 339 -11.88 -4.76 13.31
C SER A 339 -13.14 -5.57 13.56
N ASP A 340 -14.27 -4.97 13.17
CA ASP A 340 -15.46 -5.70 12.72
C ASP A 340 -15.52 -5.62 11.19
N PRO A 341 -15.27 -6.73 10.45
CA PRO A 341 -15.29 -6.74 8.99
C PRO A 341 -16.67 -7.04 8.40
N SER A 342 -17.73 -6.93 9.17
CA SER A 342 -19.11 -7.31 8.75
C SER A 342 -19.58 -6.49 7.56
N LYS A 343 -19.32 -5.18 7.54
CA LYS A 343 -19.77 -4.27 6.47
C LYS A 343 -19.17 -4.62 5.11
N ILE A 344 -17.86 -4.80 5.05
CA ILE A 344 -17.19 -5.15 3.78
C ILE A 344 -17.62 -6.54 3.30
N LYS A 345 -17.86 -7.47 4.22
CA LYS A 345 -18.37 -8.80 3.88
C LYS A 345 -19.77 -8.71 3.25
N GLN A 346 -20.66 -7.92 3.84
CA GLN A 346 -22.04 -7.78 3.37
C GLN A 346 -22.13 -7.02 2.05
N GLU A 347 -21.41 -5.91 1.90
CA GLU A 347 -21.56 -4.98 0.79
C GLU A 347 -20.65 -5.32 -0.40
N LEU A 348 -19.44 -5.84 -0.16
CA LEU A 348 -18.46 -6.16 -1.21
C LEU A 348 -18.23 -7.67 -1.37
N ASN A 349 -18.92 -8.51 -0.62
CA ASN A 349 -18.69 -9.96 -0.59
C ASN A 349 -17.21 -10.32 -0.39
N TRP A 350 -16.54 -9.57 0.49
CA TRP A 350 -15.15 -9.80 0.83
C TRP A 350 -15.02 -10.47 2.20
N LYS A 351 -14.13 -11.46 2.26
CA LYS A 351 -13.75 -12.13 3.51
C LYS A 351 -12.27 -12.50 3.43
N ALA A 352 -11.54 -12.26 4.52
CA ALA A 352 -10.15 -12.69 4.64
C ALA A 352 -10.03 -14.22 4.50
N GLN A 353 -9.10 -14.68 3.68
CA GLN A 353 -8.83 -16.08 3.41
C GLN A 353 -7.56 -16.57 4.13
N TYR A 354 -6.56 -15.70 4.26
CA TYR A 354 -5.28 -15.97 4.91
C TYR A 354 -5.33 -15.61 6.40
N THR A 355 -6.15 -16.33 7.17
CA THR A 355 -6.41 -16.03 8.59
C THR A 355 -5.58 -16.86 9.57
N ASP A 356 -4.83 -17.84 9.08
CA ASP A 356 -3.85 -18.58 9.87
C ASP A 356 -2.56 -17.77 9.96
N LEU A 357 -2.34 -17.13 11.10
CA LEU A 357 -1.19 -16.26 11.35
C LEU A 357 0.15 -16.97 11.11
N LYS A 358 0.29 -18.23 11.57
CA LYS A 358 1.50 -19.00 11.39
C LYS A 358 1.79 -19.24 9.90
N LYS A 359 0.78 -19.58 9.11
CA LYS A 359 0.93 -19.81 7.66
C LYS A 359 1.34 -18.54 6.93
N SER A 360 0.69 -17.41 7.19
CA SER A 360 1.07 -16.12 6.61
C SER A 360 2.52 -15.75 6.94
N LEU A 361 2.95 -15.98 8.20
CA LEU A 361 4.32 -15.74 8.63
C LEU A 361 5.33 -16.72 8.01
N GLN A 362 4.95 -17.98 7.79
CA GLN A 362 5.80 -18.96 7.08
C GLN A 362 6.04 -18.56 5.62
N ILE A 363 5.02 -18.07 4.91
CA ILE A 363 5.13 -17.55 3.54
C ILE A 363 6.09 -16.35 3.52
N ALA A 364 5.88 -15.39 4.41
CA ALA A 364 6.74 -14.22 4.53
C ALA A 364 8.18 -14.58 4.91
N TRP A 365 8.37 -15.51 5.83
CA TRP A 365 9.70 -16.00 6.23
C TRP A 365 10.44 -16.69 5.08
N LYS A 366 9.74 -17.49 4.27
CA LYS A 366 10.31 -18.12 3.08
C LYS A 366 10.84 -17.06 2.11
N TRP A 367 10.08 -16.00 1.87
CA TRP A 367 10.51 -14.89 1.03
C TRP A 367 11.74 -14.18 1.62
N GLN A 368 11.74 -13.86 2.91
CA GLN A 368 12.85 -13.21 3.60
C GLN A 368 14.16 -14.05 3.52
N LYS A 369 14.07 -15.36 3.63
CA LYS A 369 15.24 -16.25 3.51
C LYS A 369 15.82 -16.29 2.10
N SER A 370 14.99 -16.22 1.08
CA SER A 370 15.43 -16.20 -0.31
C SER A 370 15.88 -14.80 -0.80
N HIS A 371 15.60 -13.76 -0.02
CA HIS A 371 15.90 -12.36 -0.37
C HIS A 371 16.65 -11.67 0.79
N LEU A 372 17.84 -12.20 1.11
CA LEU A 372 18.62 -11.76 2.27
C LEU A 372 18.95 -10.26 2.25
N ASN A 373 19.10 -9.69 1.06
CA ASN A 373 19.37 -8.29 0.83
C ASN A 373 18.15 -7.52 0.26
N GLY A 374 16.93 -8.04 0.53
CA GLY A 374 15.71 -7.53 -0.09
C GLY A 374 15.65 -7.84 -1.58
N TYR A 375 15.07 -6.95 -2.35
CA TYR A 375 15.15 -7.03 -3.82
C TYR A 375 16.59 -6.72 -4.23
N SER A 376 17.35 -7.73 -4.61
CA SER A 376 18.72 -7.53 -5.07
C SER A 376 18.75 -6.55 -6.24
N HIS A 377 19.62 -5.56 -6.14
CA HIS A 377 19.97 -4.72 -7.29
C HIS A 377 20.79 -5.58 -8.23
N SER A 378 20.16 -6.16 -9.24
CA SER A 378 20.82 -6.75 -10.39
C SER A 378 20.98 -5.69 -11.47
#